data_1bb84dd47118a9f45dba85ab8bcd42cd
#
_entry.id   1bb84dd47118a9f45dba85ab8bcd42cd
#
_cell.length_a   1.000
_cell.length_b   1.000
_cell.length_c   1.000
_cell.angle_alpha   90.00
_cell.angle_beta   90.00
_cell.angle_gamma   90.00
#
_symmetry.space_group_name_H-M   'P 1'
#
loop_
_entity.id
_entity.type
_entity.pdbx_description
1 polymer ?
#
loop_
_entity_poly.entity_id
_entity_poly.type
_entity_poly.pdbx_seq_one_letter_code
_entity_poly.pdbx_strand_id
1 'polypeptide(L)'
;MRNPEKAEGLKARGVEVRQGDFDRPETLETAFKGVERLLLISADGDNETRIRQHQTAVTAAERAGVKFIAYTSIANAQASKNMLAPTHKATEEAIMKTGIPYSFLRNNWYLENETSTIQAVLSGAPWVTSAGNGKVGWALQQEYAEAAAAVLTGDGHENTIYELSGKLLTQEELASALGAVLGKDVQVQQVDDALTRTS
;
A
#
# COMPACT_ATOMS: atom_id res chain seq x y z
N MET A 1 -12.26 -11.95 0.36
CA MET A 1 -11.18 -12.23 -0.62
C MET A 1 -11.73 -13.03 -1.81
N ARG A 2 -11.13 -12.92 -3.04
CA ARG A 2 -11.65 -13.58 -4.26
C ARG A 2 -11.71 -15.11 -4.15
N ASN A 3 -10.70 -15.74 -3.57
CA ASN A 3 -10.64 -17.19 -3.36
C ASN A 3 -10.45 -17.52 -1.87
N PRO A 4 -11.52 -17.86 -1.13
CA PRO A 4 -11.48 -18.21 0.30
C PRO A 4 -10.64 -19.45 0.64
N GLU A 5 -10.42 -20.36 -0.32
CA GLU A 5 -9.63 -21.57 -0.11
C GLU A 5 -8.15 -21.26 0.17
N LYS A 6 -7.64 -20.15 -0.39
CA LYS A 6 -6.26 -19.68 -0.12
C LYS A 6 -6.05 -19.13 1.30
N ALA A 7 -7.08 -19.06 2.12
CA ALA A 7 -7.05 -18.50 3.48
C ALA A 7 -7.24 -19.53 4.60
N GLU A 8 -7.01 -20.80 4.34
CA GLU A 8 -7.15 -21.86 5.35
C GLU A 8 -6.30 -21.61 6.61
N GLY A 9 -5.08 -21.09 6.42
CA GLY A 9 -4.22 -20.71 7.54
C GLY A 9 -4.82 -19.60 8.41
N LEU A 10 -5.62 -18.69 7.85
CA LEU A 10 -6.35 -17.66 8.61
C LEU A 10 -7.55 -18.27 9.33
N LYS A 11 -8.29 -19.16 8.67
CA LYS A 11 -9.41 -19.89 9.30
C LYS A 11 -8.96 -20.70 10.52
N ALA A 12 -7.80 -21.37 10.41
CA ALA A 12 -7.22 -22.12 11.53
C ALA A 12 -6.86 -21.23 12.74
N ARG A 13 -6.68 -19.92 12.51
CA ARG A 13 -6.46 -18.92 13.56
C ARG A 13 -7.75 -18.24 14.07
N GLY A 14 -8.92 -18.77 13.69
CA GLY A 14 -10.23 -18.25 14.10
C GLY A 14 -10.72 -17.04 13.30
N VAL A 15 -10.07 -16.70 12.18
CA VAL A 15 -10.50 -15.59 11.32
C VAL A 15 -11.67 -16.06 10.44
N GLU A 16 -12.78 -15.31 10.46
CA GLU A 16 -13.88 -15.53 9.53
C GLU A 16 -13.47 -15.09 8.11
N VAL A 17 -13.46 -16.05 7.19
CA VAL A 17 -13.10 -15.79 5.79
C VAL A 17 -14.36 -15.73 4.94
N ARG A 18 -14.64 -14.57 4.35
CA ARG A 18 -15.76 -14.32 3.45
C ARG A 18 -15.28 -14.10 2.02
N GLN A 19 -16.08 -14.56 1.05
CA GLN A 19 -15.83 -14.24 -0.35
C GLN A 19 -16.19 -12.79 -0.60
N GLY A 20 -15.31 -12.06 -1.30
CA GLY A 20 -15.53 -10.69 -1.76
C GLY A 20 -14.62 -10.40 -2.93
N ASP A 21 -15.20 -9.86 -3.99
CA ASP A 21 -14.51 -9.48 -5.23
C ASP A 21 -14.94 -8.07 -5.63
N PHE A 22 -13.98 -7.18 -5.80
CA PHE A 22 -14.26 -5.78 -6.16
C PHE A 22 -14.88 -5.64 -7.56
N ASP A 23 -14.74 -6.65 -8.42
CA ASP A 23 -15.41 -6.72 -9.72
C ASP A 23 -16.82 -7.32 -9.65
N ARG A 24 -17.22 -7.82 -8.48
CA ARG A 24 -18.51 -8.47 -8.25
C ARG A 24 -19.21 -7.87 -7.03
N PRO A 25 -19.90 -6.71 -7.21
CA PRO A 25 -20.47 -5.93 -6.10
C PRO A 25 -21.38 -6.74 -5.18
N GLU A 26 -22.14 -7.69 -5.73
CA GLU A 26 -23.04 -8.57 -4.99
C GLU A 26 -22.33 -9.42 -3.93
N THR A 27 -21.05 -9.73 -4.13
CA THR A 27 -20.25 -10.48 -3.15
C THR A 27 -19.81 -9.60 -1.99
N LEU A 28 -19.66 -8.30 -2.21
CA LEU A 28 -19.19 -7.35 -1.19
C LEU A 28 -20.28 -7.03 -0.17
N GLU A 29 -21.55 -6.97 -0.59
CA GLU A 29 -22.66 -6.74 0.33
C GLU A 29 -22.73 -7.83 1.41
N THR A 30 -22.52 -9.09 1.01
CA THR A 30 -22.43 -10.22 1.94
C THR A 30 -21.17 -10.17 2.79
N ALA A 31 -20.02 -9.85 2.16
CA ALA A 31 -18.72 -9.81 2.86
C ALA A 31 -18.68 -8.74 3.95
N PHE A 32 -19.31 -7.59 3.73
CA PHE A 32 -19.29 -6.46 4.67
C PHE A 32 -20.43 -6.46 5.67
N LYS A 33 -21.37 -7.41 5.59
CA LYS A 33 -22.48 -7.50 6.54
C LYS A 33 -21.97 -7.62 7.99
N GLY A 34 -22.36 -6.67 8.84
CA GLY A 34 -21.98 -6.62 10.25
C GLY A 34 -20.54 -6.16 10.50
N VAL A 35 -19.85 -5.65 9.50
CA VAL A 35 -18.52 -5.05 9.66
C VAL A 35 -18.68 -3.62 10.18
N GLU A 36 -18.08 -3.31 11.32
CA GLU A 36 -18.09 -1.96 11.90
C GLU A 36 -16.89 -1.14 11.42
N ARG A 37 -15.70 -1.73 11.37
CA ARG A 37 -14.44 -1.08 10.96
C ARG A 37 -13.83 -1.85 9.80
N LEU A 38 -13.59 -1.17 8.69
CA LEU A 38 -13.08 -1.76 7.46
C LEU A 38 -11.67 -1.24 7.17
N LEU A 39 -10.71 -2.14 6.92
CA LEU A 39 -9.48 -1.80 6.23
C LEU A 39 -9.66 -2.07 4.73
N LEU A 40 -9.68 -1.02 3.95
CA LEU A 40 -9.64 -1.10 2.50
C LEU A 40 -8.18 -1.07 2.05
N ILE A 41 -7.66 -2.20 1.59
CA ILE A 41 -6.32 -2.30 1.01
C ILE A 41 -6.43 -2.04 -0.48
N SER A 42 -5.55 -1.15 -1.00
CA SER A 42 -5.52 -0.79 -2.42
C SER A 42 -5.27 -2.02 -3.29
N ALA A 43 -6.07 -2.15 -4.36
CA ALA A 43 -5.94 -3.22 -5.34
C ALA A 43 -4.76 -2.98 -6.30
N ASP A 44 -4.30 -4.06 -6.94
CA ASP A 44 -3.33 -4.00 -8.03
C ASP A 44 -4.02 -3.80 -9.39
N GLY A 45 -3.26 -3.32 -10.38
CA GLY A 45 -3.72 -3.12 -11.74
C GLY A 45 -3.56 -1.69 -12.24
N ASP A 46 -4.14 -1.39 -13.41
CA ASP A 46 -4.18 -0.05 -13.97
C ASP A 46 -5.09 0.90 -13.17
N ASN A 47 -4.88 2.20 -13.34
CA ASN A 47 -5.60 3.20 -12.56
C ASN A 47 -7.12 3.16 -12.77
N GLU A 48 -7.59 2.94 -13.99
CA GLU A 48 -9.02 2.93 -14.30
C GLU A 48 -9.73 1.77 -13.60
N THR A 49 -9.18 0.56 -13.74
CA THR A 49 -9.68 -0.64 -13.07
C THR A 49 -9.68 -0.48 -11.55
N ARG A 50 -8.59 0.01 -10.98
CA ARG A 50 -8.45 0.21 -9.54
C ARG A 50 -9.44 1.24 -9.00
N ILE A 51 -9.62 2.37 -9.69
CA ILE A 51 -10.59 3.41 -9.31
C ILE A 51 -11.98 2.82 -9.27
N ARG A 52 -12.41 2.11 -10.30
CA ARG A 52 -13.71 1.46 -10.37
C ARG A 52 -13.91 0.44 -9.24
N GLN A 53 -12.92 -0.43 -9.03
CA GLN A 53 -12.94 -1.43 -7.97
C GLN A 53 -13.04 -0.81 -6.57
N HIS A 54 -12.25 0.23 -6.30
CA HIS A 54 -12.29 0.91 -5.00
C HIS A 54 -13.62 1.64 -4.78
N GLN A 55 -14.16 2.30 -5.80
CA GLN A 55 -15.48 2.93 -5.72
C GLN A 55 -16.58 1.90 -5.45
N THR A 56 -16.51 0.73 -6.07
CA THR A 56 -17.42 -0.40 -5.80
C THR A 56 -17.34 -0.82 -4.33
N ALA A 57 -16.12 -1.00 -3.80
CA ALA A 57 -15.92 -1.38 -2.40
C ALA A 57 -16.41 -0.31 -1.41
N VAL A 58 -16.15 0.97 -1.69
CA VAL A 58 -16.60 2.10 -0.86
C VAL A 58 -18.13 2.17 -0.83
N THR A 59 -18.78 2.05 -2.00
CA THR A 59 -20.26 2.04 -2.09
C THR A 59 -20.85 0.84 -1.33
N ALA A 60 -20.23 -0.33 -1.42
CA ALA A 60 -20.69 -1.51 -0.69
C ALA A 60 -20.52 -1.34 0.83
N ALA A 61 -19.43 -0.71 1.28
CA ALA A 61 -19.18 -0.40 2.69
C ALA A 61 -20.24 0.58 3.25
N GLU A 62 -20.57 1.61 2.50
CA GLU A 62 -21.63 2.57 2.84
C GLU A 62 -22.99 1.87 3.01
N ARG A 63 -23.40 1.07 2.02
CA ARG A 63 -24.65 0.29 2.05
C ARG A 63 -24.71 -0.72 3.20
N ALA A 64 -23.57 -1.35 3.53
CA ALA A 64 -23.47 -2.28 4.64
C ALA A 64 -23.51 -1.61 6.02
N GLY A 65 -23.44 -0.27 6.08
CA GLY A 65 -23.46 0.50 7.31
C GLY A 65 -22.16 0.44 8.10
N VAL A 66 -21.03 0.29 7.41
CA VAL A 66 -19.68 0.37 8.01
C VAL A 66 -19.55 1.73 8.73
N LYS A 67 -18.93 1.72 9.92
CA LYS A 67 -18.84 2.90 10.78
C LYS A 67 -17.50 3.62 10.69
N PHE A 68 -16.49 2.97 10.17
CA PHE A 68 -15.14 3.52 10.02
C PHE A 68 -14.40 2.84 8.87
N ILE A 69 -13.69 3.61 8.04
CA ILE A 69 -12.87 3.09 6.95
C ILE A 69 -11.42 3.55 7.12
N ALA A 70 -10.50 2.62 7.36
CA ALA A 70 -9.07 2.84 7.15
C ALA A 70 -8.72 2.46 5.70
N TYR A 71 -7.93 3.29 5.01
CA TYR A 71 -7.54 3.04 3.61
C TYR A 71 -6.03 3.14 3.45
N THR A 72 -5.42 2.12 2.82
CA THR A 72 -4.00 2.15 2.46
C THR A 72 -3.78 3.01 1.22
N SER A 73 -3.44 4.28 1.44
CA SER A 73 -3.18 5.28 0.43
C SER A 73 -1.68 5.39 0.11
N ILE A 74 -1.27 6.40 -0.62
CA ILE A 74 0.11 6.69 -0.99
C ILE A 74 0.56 8.02 -0.38
N ALA A 75 1.84 8.12 -0.04
CA ALA A 75 2.45 9.35 0.48
C ALA A 75 2.12 10.56 -0.41
N ASN A 76 1.70 11.65 0.23
CA ASN A 76 1.34 12.91 -0.43
C ASN A 76 0.33 12.75 -1.57
N ALA A 77 -0.69 11.89 -1.43
CA ALA A 77 -1.63 11.47 -2.49
C ALA A 77 -2.20 12.64 -3.31
N GLN A 78 -2.46 13.80 -2.68
CA GLN A 78 -3.08 14.94 -3.33
C GLN A 78 -2.14 15.71 -4.29
N ALA A 79 -0.85 15.76 -3.99
CA ALA A 79 0.15 16.49 -4.77
C ALA A 79 1.19 15.59 -5.45
N SER A 80 1.17 14.29 -5.19
CA SER A 80 2.10 13.33 -5.77
C SER A 80 1.99 13.28 -7.30
N LYS A 81 3.14 13.26 -7.96
CA LYS A 81 3.27 13.02 -9.41
C LYS A 81 3.49 11.54 -9.75
N ASN A 82 3.48 10.67 -8.75
CA ASN A 82 3.60 9.23 -8.95
C ASN A 82 2.42 8.72 -9.79
N MET A 83 2.70 7.80 -10.71
CA MET A 83 1.69 7.23 -11.61
C MET A 83 0.55 6.50 -10.87
N LEU A 84 0.74 6.11 -9.62
CA LEU A 84 -0.28 5.49 -8.77
C LEU A 84 -1.19 6.52 -8.06
N ALA A 85 -0.77 7.78 -7.98
CA ALA A 85 -1.48 8.82 -7.22
C ALA A 85 -2.92 9.06 -7.67
N PRO A 86 -3.28 9.03 -8.98
CA PRO A 86 -4.65 9.24 -9.41
C PRO A 86 -5.67 8.30 -8.76
N THR A 87 -5.32 7.00 -8.64
CA THR A 87 -6.17 6.01 -7.97
C THR A 87 -6.37 6.34 -6.49
N HIS A 88 -5.29 6.66 -5.79
CA HIS A 88 -5.35 6.94 -4.35
C HIS A 88 -6.14 8.21 -4.06
N LYS A 89 -5.93 9.27 -4.85
CA LYS A 89 -6.69 10.52 -4.76
C LYS A 89 -8.18 10.28 -4.97
N ALA A 90 -8.56 9.59 -6.05
CA ALA A 90 -9.95 9.27 -6.36
C ALA A 90 -10.61 8.43 -5.25
N THR A 91 -9.86 7.50 -4.64
CA THR A 91 -10.37 6.66 -3.55
C THR A 91 -10.56 7.46 -2.26
N GLU A 92 -9.60 8.30 -1.87
CA GLU A 92 -9.74 9.19 -0.72
C GLU A 92 -10.98 10.09 -0.88
N GLU A 93 -11.16 10.69 -2.07
CA GLU A 93 -12.33 11.51 -2.40
C GLU A 93 -13.65 10.73 -2.33
N ALA A 94 -13.66 9.47 -2.80
CA ALA A 94 -14.84 8.61 -2.73
C ALA A 94 -15.21 8.30 -1.27
N ILE A 95 -14.23 7.95 -0.43
CA ILE A 95 -14.45 7.69 0.99
C ILE A 95 -14.98 8.94 1.70
N MET A 96 -14.37 10.11 1.49
CA MET A 96 -14.83 11.36 2.09
C MET A 96 -16.29 11.70 1.74
N LYS A 97 -16.72 11.41 0.51
CA LYS A 97 -18.09 11.66 0.05
C LYS A 97 -19.16 10.82 0.76
N THR A 98 -18.80 9.67 1.33
CA THR A 98 -19.75 8.83 2.09
C THR A 98 -20.14 9.44 3.44
N GLY A 99 -19.32 10.35 3.98
CA GLY A 99 -19.47 10.87 5.35
C GLY A 99 -19.11 9.86 6.45
N ILE A 100 -18.67 8.66 6.10
CA ILE A 100 -18.17 7.68 7.07
C ILE A 100 -16.84 8.19 7.65
N PRO A 101 -16.65 8.18 8.98
CA PRO A 101 -15.36 8.47 9.59
C PRO A 101 -14.24 7.61 9.01
N TYR A 102 -13.08 8.22 8.74
CA TYR A 102 -12.01 7.56 8.02
C TYR A 102 -10.62 7.81 8.61
N SER A 103 -9.65 6.97 8.24
CA SER A 103 -8.21 7.25 8.32
C SER A 103 -7.53 6.91 7.01
N PHE A 104 -6.76 7.84 6.47
CA PHE A 104 -5.91 7.56 5.32
C PHE A 104 -4.50 7.24 5.80
N LEU A 105 -4.07 6.01 5.54
CA LEU A 105 -2.73 5.51 5.82
C LEU A 105 -1.91 5.70 4.55
N ARG A 106 -1.28 6.86 4.41
CA ARG A 106 -0.49 7.22 3.24
C ARG A 106 0.90 6.64 3.37
N ASN A 107 1.02 5.38 2.92
CA ASN A 107 2.26 4.63 2.95
C ASN A 107 3.27 5.22 1.97
N ASN A 108 4.51 5.37 2.40
CA ASN A 108 5.62 5.63 1.52
C ASN A 108 6.03 4.32 0.80
N TRP A 109 7.27 4.10 0.48
CA TRP A 109 7.70 2.98 -0.34
C TRP A 109 8.00 1.74 0.50
N TYR A 110 7.57 0.56 0.01
CA TYR A 110 7.86 -0.69 0.70
C TYR A 110 9.29 -1.13 0.41
N LEU A 111 10.04 -1.52 1.46
CA LEU A 111 11.40 -2.03 1.29
C LEU A 111 11.41 -3.32 0.46
N GLU A 112 10.37 -4.11 0.52
CA GLU A 112 10.18 -5.33 -0.28
C GLU A 112 10.17 -5.07 -1.79
N ASN A 113 9.87 -3.84 -2.23
CA ASN A 113 9.94 -3.47 -3.66
C ASN A 113 11.38 -3.48 -4.18
N GLU A 114 12.37 -3.36 -3.31
CA GLU A 114 13.80 -3.43 -3.66
C GLU A 114 14.33 -4.87 -3.75
N THR A 115 13.50 -5.89 -3.53
CA THR A 115 13.95 -7.29 -3.46
C THR A 115 14.67 -7.71 -4.74
N SER A 116 14.20 -7.33 -5.92
CA SER A 116 14.84 -7.65 -7.20
C SER A 116 16.19 -6.96 -7.35
N THR A 117 16.29 -5.69 -6.97
CA THR A 117 17.53 -4.92 -6.97
C THR A 117 18.56 -5.54 -6.00
N ILE A 118 18.11 -5.88 -4.79
CA ILE A 118 18.95 -6.54 -3.78
C ILE A 118 19.47 -7.89 -4.31
N GLN A 119 18.60 -8.70 -4.93
CA GLN A 119 19.01 -9.99 -5.52
C GLN A 119 20.03 -9.83 -6.65
N ALA A 120 19.88 -8.81 -7.50
CA ALA A 120 20.85 -8.49 -8.54
C ALA A 120 22.20 -8.13 -7.94
N VAL A 121 22.23 -7.31 -6.90
CA VAL A 121 23.48 -6.95 -6.16
C VAL A 121 24.12 -8.16 -5.50
N LEU A 122 23.34 -9.07 -4.93
CA LEU A 122 23.85 -10.32 -4.38
C LEU A 122 24.50 -11.21 -5.46
N SER A 123 24.01 -11.12 -6.69
CA SER A 123 24.56 -11.82 -7.85
C SER A 123 25.74 -11.08 -8.52
N GLY A 124 26.18 -9.95 -7.97
CA GLY A 124 27.34 -9.19 -8.44
C GLY A 124 27.04 -8.03 -9.38
N ALA A 125 25.77 -7.72 -9.65
CA ALA A 125 25.39 -6.53 -10.41
C ALA A 125 25.53 -5.24 -9.59
N PRO A 126 25.73 -4.06 -10.21
CA PRO A 126 25.66 -2.80 -9.50
C PRO A 126 24.22 -2.48 -9.07
N TRP A 127 24.06 -1.60 -8.08
CA TRP A 127 22.79 -0.99 -7.75
C TRP A 127 22.49 0.11 -8.77
N VAL A 128 21.57 -0.14 -9.70
CA VAL A 128 21.22 0.81 -10.77
C VAL A 128 20.07 1.70 -10.34
N THR A 129 20.21 3.02 -10.51
CA THR A 129 19.16 4.00 -10.16
C THR A 129 19.21 5.23 -11.06
N SER A 130 18.06 5.87 -11.28
CA SER A 130 17.93 7.19 -11.93
C SER A 130 17.49 8.29 -10.94
N ALA A 131 17.39 7.96 -9.64
CA ALA A 131 16.81 8.86 -8.65
C ALA A 131 17.72 10.02 -8.21
N GLY A 132 18.99 10.04 -8.63
CA GLY A 132 19.96 11.06 -8.20
C GLY A 132 19.98 11.19 -6.67
N ASN A 133 19.84 12.42 -6.16
CA ASN A 133 19.77 12.71 -4.74
C ASN A 133 18.35 12.65 -4.14
N GLY A 134 17.37 12.12 -4.89
CA GLY A 134 16.00 11.91 -4.41
C GLY A 134 15.97 11.01 -3.18
N LYS A 135 15.10 11.34 -2.23
CA LYS A 135 14.97 10.57 -0.98
C LYS A 135 13.64 9.84 -0.93
N VAL A 136 13.70 8.62 -0.45
CA VAL A 136 12.55 7.72 -0.24
C VAL A 136 12.54 7.26 1.21
N GLY A 137 11.35 7.12 1.80
CA GLY A 137 11.18 6.63 3.15
C GLY A 137 10.74 5.17 3.13
N TRP A 138 11.69 4.26 2.97
CA TRP A 138 11.40 2.82 3.01
C TRP A 138 10.98 2.38 4.40
N ALA A 139 9.96 1.54 4.45
CA ALA A 139 9.58 0.76 5.63
C ALA A 139 9.11 -0.63 5.17
N LEU A 140 9.10 -1.60 6.07
CA LEU A 140 8.61 -2.94 5.77
C LEU A 140 7.09 -2.95 5.64
N GLN A 141 6.56 -3.83 4.78
CA GLN A 141 5.10 -4.05 4.70
C GLN A 141 4.50 -4.42 6.06
N GLN A 142 5.26 -5.14 6.88
CA GLN A 142 4.84 -5.48 8.24
C GLN A 142 4.63 -4.23 9.10
N GLU A 143 5.51 -3.23 9.04
CA GLU A 143 5.39 -1.99 9.82
C GLU A 143 4.14 -1.19 9.41
N TYR A 144 3.84 -1.13 8.10
CA TYR A 144 2.60 -0.54 7.61
C TYR A 144 1.36 -1.32 8.05
N ALA A 145 1.44 -2.65 8.09
CA ALA A 145 0.34 -3.50 8.58
C ALA A 145 0.11 -3.31 10.09
N GLU A 146 1.16 -3.15 10.88
CA GLU A 146 1.09 -2.84 12.32
C GLU A 146 0.43 -1.48 12.56
N ALA A 147 0.81 -0.45 11.78
CA ALA A 147 0.15 0.85 11.83
C ALA A 147 -1.35 0.76 11.47
N ALA A 148 -1.71 -0.02 10.44
CA ALA A 148 -3.11 -0.25 10.08
C ALA A 148 -3.87 -0.97 11.19
N ALA A 149 -3.27 -1.97 11.83
CA ALA A 149 -3.86 -2.68 12.96
C ALA A 149 -4.08 -1.75 14.15
N ALA A 150 -3.11 -0.89 14.48
CA ALA A 150 -3.25 0.10 15.55
C ALA A 150 -4.41 1.06 15.31
N VAL A 151 -4.56 1.56 14.08
CA VAL A 151 -5.68 2.44 13.69
C VAL A 151 -7.03 1.72 13.74
N LEU A 152 -7.08 0.43 13.36
CA LEU A 152 -8.32 -0.34 13.39
C LEU A 152 -8.76 -0.71 14.80
N THR A 153 -7.83 -0.85 15.75
CA THR A 153 -8.13 -1.31 17.12
C THR A 153 -8.10 -0.20 18.17
N GLY A 154 -7.51 0.94 17.83
CA GLY A 154 -7.43 2.12 18.68
C GLY A 154 -8.59 3.09 18.51
N ASP A 155 -8.61 4.12 19.32
CA ASP A 155 -9.58 5.21 19.31
C ASP A 155 -8.93 6.54 18.90
N GLY A 156 -9.74 7.51 18.47
CA GLY A 156 -9.25 8.86 18.14
C GLY A 156 -8.56 8.97 16.78
N HIS A 157 -8.83 8.03 15.89
CA HIS A 157 -8.27 7.99 14.54
C HIS A 157 -9.22 8.52 13.46
N GLU A 158 -10.40 9.01 13.84
CA GLU A 158 -11.44 9.47 12.93
C GLU A 158 -11.00 10.74 12.18
N ASN A 159 -11.24 10.75 10.87
CA ASN A 159 -10.93 11.86 9.97
C ASN A 159 -9.46 12.31 10.01
N THR A 160 -8.57 11.35 10.16
CA THR A 160 -7.12 11.57 10.29
C THR A 160 -6.39 11.08 9.05
N ILE A 161 -5.33 11.79 8.69
CA ILE A 161 -4.40 11.41 7.62
C ILE A 161 -3.03 11.17 8.25
N TYR A 162 -2.49 9.98 8.05
CA TYR A 162 -1.16 9.59 8.49
C TYR A 162 -0.23 9.47 7.29
N GLU A 163 0.81 10.29 7.23
CA GLU A 163 1.93 10.11 6.31
C GLU A 163 2.93 9.15 6.95
N LEU A 164 2.86 7.86 6.54
CA LEU A 164 3.67 6.80 7.12
C LEU A 164 4.94 6.59 6.30
N SER A 165 6.08 6.66 6.98
CA SER A 165 7.39 6.62 6.31
C SER A 165 8.46 6.12 7.26
N GLY A 166 9.42 5.36 6.75
CA GLY A 166 10.70 5.17 7.40
C GLY A 166 11.58 6.41 7.29
N LYS A 167 12.82 6.30 7.76
CA LYS A 167 13.83 7.36 7.58
C LYS A 167 14.02 7.64 6.08
N LEU A 168 14.05 8.93 5.72
CA LEU A 168 14.31 9.36 4.35
C LEU A 168 15.77 9.11 3.99
N LEU A 169 16.02 8.23 3.04
CA LEU A 169 17.34 7.87 2.52
C LEU A 169 17.40 8.09 1.02
N THR A 170 18.60 8.36 0.50
CA THR A 170 18.88 8.26 -0.95
C THR A 170 19.09 6.79 -1.32
N GLN A 171 19.08 6.49 -2.63
CA GLN A 171 19.41 5.15 -3.12
C GLN A 171 20.85 4.75 -2.75
N GLU A 172 21.79 5.69 -2.74
CA GLU A 172 23.16 5.46 -2.32
C GLU A 172 23.26 5.14 -0.82
N GLU A 173 22.52 5.84 0.04
CA GLU A 173 22.46 5.55 1.47
C GLU A 173 21.86 4.16 1.75
N LEU A 174 20.82 3.74 0.99
CA LEU A 174 20.24 2.40 1.10
C LEU A 174 21.23 1.32 0.61
N ALA A 175 21.88 1.53 -0.54
CA ALA A 175 22.89 0.62 -1.07
C ALA A 175 24.09 0.47 -0.11
N SER A 176 24.53 1.57 0.51
CA SER A 176 25.57 1.57 1.54
C SER A 176 25.16 0.76 2.78
N ALA A 177 23.91 0.88 3.22
CA ALA A 177 23.38 0.08 4.33
C ALA A 177 23.38 -1.41 3.99
N LEU A 178 22.99 -1.79 2.76
CA LEU A 178 23.10 -3.17 2.28
C LEU A 178 24.56 -3.65 2.28
N GLY A 179 25.48 -2.81 1.78
CA GLY A 179 26.91 -3.11 1.76
C GLY A 179 27.47 -3.39 3.15
N ALA A 180 27.07 -2.61 4.14
CA ALA A 180 27.46 -2.82 5.54
C ALA A 180 27.00 -4.19 6.07
N VAL A 181 25.79 -4.61 5.73
CA VAL A 181 25.27 -5.95 6.11
C VAL A 181 26.03 -7.07 5.41
N LEU A 182 26.37 -6.87 4.13
CA LEU A 182 27.07 -7.88 3.32
C LEU A 182 28.59 -7.93 3.56
N GLY A 183 29.16 -6.96 4.29
CA GLY A 183 30.60 -6.84 4.47
C GLY A 183 31.38 -6.52 3.19
N LYS A 184 30.72 -5.91 2.18
CA LYS A 184 31.31 -5.54 0.89
C LYS A 184 30.78 -4.20 0.40
N ASP A 185 31.55 -3.53 -0.46
CA ASP A 185 31.08 -2.31 -1.10
C ASP A 185 30.03 -2.63 -2.19
N VAL A 186 28.92 -1.88 -2.20
CA VAL A 186 27.88 -1.97 -3.22
C VAL A 186 28.02 -0.78 -4.16
N GLN A 187 28.44 -1.07 -5.40
CA GLN A 187 28.61 -0.03 -6.42
C GLN A 187 27.25 0.49 -6.89
N VAL A 188 27.04 1.80 -6.81
CA VAL A 188 25.84 2.47 -7.30
C VAL A 188 26.11 3.07 -8.67
N GLN A 189 25.27 2.75 -9.63
CA GLN A 189 25.33 3.28 -10.99
C GLN A 189 24.11 4.18 -11.24
N GLN A 190 24.38 5.49 -11.38
CA GLN A 190 23.35 6.45 -11.81
C GLN A 190 23.16 6.33 -13.32
N VAL A 191 21.91 6.23 -13.75
CA VAL A 191 21.50 6.17 -15.15
C VAL A 191 20.48 7.25 -15.48
N ASP A 192 20.27 7.53 -16.76
CA ASP A 192 19.21 8.45 -17.20
C ASP A 192 17.83 7.78 -17.10
N ASP A 193 16.80 8.55 -16.72
CA ASP A 193 15.40 8.10 -16.64
C ASP A 193 14.89 7.40 -17.90
N ALA A 194 15.43 7.75 -19.07
CA ALA A 194 15.08 7.12 -20.35
C ALA A 194 15.40 5.62 -20.38
N LEU A 195 16.42 5.18 -19.64
CA LEU A 195 16.88 3.78 -19.60
C LEU A 195 16.13 2.91 -18.59
N THR A 196 15.50 3.50 -17.58
CA THR A 196 14.76 2.77 -16.53
C THR A 196 13.30 2.46 -16.92
N ARG A 197 12.78 3.08 -17.99
CA ARG A 197 11.39 2.90 -18.44
C ARG A 197 11.17 1.72 -19.40
N THR A 198 12.20 1.00 -19.78
CA THR A 198 12.17 -0.07 -20.81
C THR A 198 12.42 -1.48 -20.26
N SER A 199 12.46 -1.65 -18.95
CA SER A 199 12.65 -2.97 -18.29
C SER A 199 11.44 -3.42 -17.49
#